data_37262381ade670bf3578145ce15212ff
#
_entry.id   37262381ade670bf3578145ce15212ff
#
_cell.length_a   1.000
_cell.length_b   1.000
_cell.length_c   1.000
_cell.angle_alpha   90.00
_cell.angle_beta   90.00
_cell.angle_gamma   90.00
#
_symmetry.space_group_name_H-M   'P 1'
#
loop_
_entity.id
_entity.type
_entity.pdbx_description
1 polymer ?
#
loop_
_entity_poly.entity_id
_entity_poly.type
_entity_poly.pdbx_seq_one_letter_code
_entity_poly.pdbx_strand_id
1 'polypeptide(L)' 'MNDMTITSAKYYAKDGQNQSIKAMIDGTIWSVPLDPANRHYQAILEWAKIDGNTIEDAD' A
#
# COMPACT_ATOMS: atom_id res chain seq x y z
N MET A 1 -14.79 11.42 5.36
CA MET A 1 -14.83 10.23 4.54
C MET A 1 -13.60 10.17 3.66
N ASN A 2 -13.11 9.00 3.49
CA ASN A 2 -11.82 8.81 2.85
C ASN A 2 -12.01 8.41 1.40
N ASP A 3 -11.69 9.30 0.49
CA ASP A 3 -11.93 9.06 -0.94
C ASP A 3 -10.66 8.66 -1.68
N MET A 4 -9.78 7.96 -0.98
CA MET A 4 -8.56 7.47 -1.61
C MET A 4 -8.89 6.42 -2.67
N THR A 5 -8.41 6.65 -3.88
CA THR A 5 -8.53 5.68 -4.96
C THR A 5 -7.18 5.01 -5.15
N ILE A 6 -7.06 3.80 -4.62
CA ILE A 6 -5.83 3.02 -4.72
C ILE A 6 -5.93 2.15 -5.96
N THR A 7 -4.98 2.27 -6.88
CA THR A 7 -4.96 1.49 -8.10
C THR A 7 -3.92 0.39 -8.09
N SER A 8 -2.87 0.54 -7.32
CA SER A 8 -1.85 -0.51 -7.18
C SER A 8 -1.09 -0.31 -5.88
N ALA A 9 -0.46 -1.39 -5.43
CA ALA A 9 0.38 -1.35 -4.24
C ALA A 9 1.45 -2.42 -4.37
N LYS A 10 2.66 -2.12 -3.89
CA LYS A 10 3.79 -3.03 -3.97
C LYS A 10 4.69 -2.78 -2.76
N TYR A 11 5.15 -3.86 -2.14
CA TYR A 11 6.08 -3.74 -1.02
C TYR A 11 7.43 -3.22 -1.52
N TYR A 12 8.04 -2.38 -0.71
CA TYR A 12 9.43 -1.98 -0.89
C TYR A 12 10.25 -2.66 0.20
N ALA A 13 11.23 -3.44 -0.21
CA ALA A 13 12.07 -4.19 0.74
C ALA A 13 13.49 -3.65 0.70
N LYS A 14 14.15 -3.73 1.85
CA LYS A 14 15.55 -3.40 1.99
C LYS A 14 16.16 -4.42 2.94
N ASP A 15 17.32 -4.96 2.55
CA ASP A 15 18.03 -5.96 3.35
C ASP A 15 17.15 -7.18 3.66
N GLY A 16 16.32 -7.58 2.70
CA GLY A 16 15.48 -8.76 2.83
C GLY A 16 14.22 -8.54 3.67
N GLN A 17 13.91 -7.31 4.05
CA GLN A 17 12.75 -7.01 4.87
C GLN A 17 11.90 -5.93 4.23
N ASN A 18 10.59 -6.11 4.28
CA ASN A 18 9.66 -5.09 3.82
C ASN A 18 9.75 -3.87 4.72
N GLN A 19 9.93 -2.70 4.14
CA GLN A 19 10.07 -1.43 4.87
C GLN A 19 8.86 -0.54 4.70
N SER A 20 8.24 -0.58 3.54
CA SER A 20 7.12 0.28 3.24
C SER A 20 6.34 -0.30 2.07
N ILE A 21 5.27 0.40 1.70
CA ILE A 21 4.48 0.05 0.53
C ILE A 21 4.48 1.25 -0.40
N LYS A 22 4.81 1.01 -1.66
CA LYS A 22 4.66 2.01 -2.71
C LYS A 22 3.28 1.83 -3.31
N ALA A 23 2.42 2.80 -3.13
CA ALA A 23 1.05 2.70 -3.59
C ALA A 23 0.71 3.86 -4.52
N MET A 24 -0.01 3.54 -5.58
CA MET A 24 -0.56 4.57 -6.45
C MET A 24 -1.91 4.98 -5.88
N ILE A 25 -1.98 6.19 -5.35
CA ILE A 25 -3.18 6.72 -4.75
C ILE A 25 -3.54 8.01 -5.46
N ASP A 26 -4.74 8.06 -6.04
CA ASP A 26 -5.22 9.22 -6.80
C ASP A 26 -4.22 9.69 -7.85
N GLY A 27 -3.58 8.73 -8.52
CA GLY A 27 -2.65 9.03 -9.59
C GLY A 27 -1.25 9.43 -9.14
N THR A 28 -0.96 9.37 -7.85
CA THR A 28 0.33 9.75 -7.27
C THR A 28 0.92 8.58 -6.51
N ILE A 29 2.22 8.35 -6.68
CA ILE A 29 2.92 7.30 -5.94
C ILE A 29 3.23 7.80 -4.53
N TRP A 30 2.81 7.02 -3.55
CA TRP A 30 3.07 7.31 -2.14
C TRP A 30 3.93 6.21 -1.53
N SER A 31 4.84 6.62 -0.66
CA SER A 31 5.61 5.67 0.14
C SER A 31 4.94 5.61 1.51
N VAL A 32 4.35 4.46 1.83
CA VAL A 32 3.50 4.31 3.01
C VAL A 32 4.21 3.38 4.00
N PRO A 33 4.47 3.83 5.23
CA PRO A 33 5.13 2.98 6.22
C PRO A 33 4.23 1.83 6.66
N LEU A 34 4.86 0.74 7.11
CA LEU A 34 4.13 -0.43 7.61
C LEU A 34 3.74 -0.19 9.08
N ASP A 35 2.95 0.83 9.29
CA ASP A 35 2.55 1.25 10.64
C ASP A 35 1.03 1.07 10.77
N PRO A 36 0.55 0.19 11.67
CA PRO A 36 -0.88 -0.03 11.83
C PRO A 36 -1.67 1.23 12.19
N ALA A 37 -1.00 2.23 12.75
CA ALA A 37 -1.68 3.48 13.08
C ALA A 37 -1.75 4.44 11.89
N ASN A 38 -1.07 4.13 10.79
CA ASN A 38 -1.05 4.99 9.62
C ASN A 38 -2.33 4.80 8.80
N ARG A 39 -3.02 5.90 8.52
CA ARG A 39 -4.29 5.86 7.80
C ARG A 39 -4.15 5.30 6.39
N HIS A 40 -3.08 5.66 5.69
CA HIS A 40 -2.86 5.17 4.33
C HIS A 40 -2.59 3.67 4.34
N TYR A 41 -1.84 3.19 5.32
CA TYR A 41 -1.56 1.77 5.45
C TYR A 41 -2.86 0.99 5.69
N GLN A 42 -3.71 1.49 6.57
CA GLN A 42 -4.99 0.84 6.84
C GLN A 42 -5.86 0.80 5.58
N ALA A 43 -5.88 1.89 4.81
CA ALA A 43 -6.64 1.94 3.57
C ALA A 43 -6.13 0.92 2.56
N ILE A 44 -4.81 0.75 2.47
CA ILE A 44 -4.21 -0.22 1.56
C ILE A 44 -4.60 -1.64 1.97
N LEU A 45 -4.59 -1.93 3.27
CA LEU A 45 -4.98 -3.26 3.76
C LEU A 45 -6.45 -3.56 3.44
N GLU A 46 -7.32 -2.58 3.57
CA GLU A 46 -8.72 -2.77 3.22
C GLU A 46 -8.89 -2.97 1.72
N TRP A 47 -8.16 -2.19 0.93
CA TRP A 47 -8.19 -2.33 -0.52
C TRP A 47 -7.75 -3.72 -0.95
N ALA A 48 -6.74 -4.28 -0.28
CA ALA A 48 -6.21 -5.61 -0.63
C ALA A 48 -7.18 -6.74 -0.30
N LYS A 49 -8.20 -6.49 0.52
CA LYS A 49 -9.21 -7.49 0.81
C LYS A 49 -10.25 -7.62 -0.28
N ILE A 50 -10.32 -6.65 -1.18
CA ILE A 50 -11.27 -6.67 -2.28
C ILE A 50 -10.76 -7.63 -3.35
N ASP A 51 -11.67 -8.46 -3.88
CA ASP A 51 -11.31 -9.43 -4.91
C ASP A 51 -10.62 -8.76 -6.09
N GLY A 52 -9.52 -9.34 -6.53
CA GLY A 52 -8.76 -8.82 -7.65
C GLY A 52 -7.66 -7.84 -7.27
N ASN A 53 -7.65 -7.38 -6.02
CA ASN A 53 -6.61 -6.47 -5.56
C ASN A 53 -5.57 -7.24 -4.76
N THR A 54 -4.30 -6.92 -4.97
CA THR A 54 -3.20 -7.61 -4.29
C THR A 54 -2.07 -6.63 -4.08
N ILE A 55 -1.45 -6.67 -2.90
CA ILE A 55 -0.21 -5.96 -2.67
C ILE A 55 0.91 -6.84 -3.23
N GLU A 56 1.62 -6.35 -4.25
CA GLU A 56 2.66 -7.14 -4.90
C GLU A 56 3.87 -7.30 -3.99
N ASP A 57 4.56 -8.43 -4.16
CA ASP A 57 5.79 -8.67 -3.42
C ASP A 57 6.88 -7.71 -3.87
N ALA A 58 7.82 -7.44 -2.97
CA ALA A 58 8.98 -6.62 -3.31
C ALA A 58 9.85 -7.32 -4.35
N ASP A 59 10.54 -6.52 -5.13
CA ASP A 59 11.49 -7.04 -6.12
C ASP A 59 12.70 -7.70 -5.46
#